data_8604a41a2fa13f5cab8a5528d0704a66
#
_entry.id   8604a41a2fa13f5cab8a5528d0704a66
#
_cell.length_a   1.000
_cell.length_b   1.000
_cell.length_c   1.000
_cell.angle_alpha   90.00
_cell.angle_beta   90.00
_cell.angle_gamma   90.00
#
_symmetry.space_group_name_H-M   'P 1'
#
loop_
_entity.id
_entity.type
_entity.pdbx_description
1 polymer ?
#
loop_
_entity_poly.entity_id
_entity_poly.type
_entity_poly.pdbx_seq_one_letter_code
_entity_poly.pdbx_strand_id
1 'polypeptide(L)'
;PYEDQLQVVQKAVVTFKEQNDGILPIKTRDMSTPIYQKYPIDFQQIAPRYIQEAPGNAYESGGVYQYVLIDVETNPTVKLIDVRMAEQIQELSLKLRMYRDEHQYPPFKKVISDGVYELDFKKLGYKDVPQVTSPYSGKGLPFVINEKGEVFVDYRIDLYDALKKNEGQFTEGEDI
;
A
#
# COMPACT_ATOMS: atom_id res chain seq x y z
N PRO A 1 13.67 9.25 -10.72
CA PRO A 1 13.22 8.02 -10.12
C PRO A 1 12.23 8.24 -9.01
N TYR A 2 11.54 7.20 -8.67
CA TYR A 2 10.48 7.07 -7.70
C TYR A 2 10.85 7.60 -6.28
N GLU A 3 12.02 7.25 -5.78
CA GLU A 3 12.48 7.67 -4.44
C GLU A 3 12.71 9.18 -4.34
N ASP A 4 13.23 9.79 -5.39
CA ASP A 4 13.47 11.22 -5.43
C ASP A 4 12.15 12.01 -5.35
N GLN A 5 11.13 11.56 -6.08
CA GLN A 5 9.80 12.17 -6.04
C GLN A 5 9.15 12.04 -4.67
N LEU A 6 9.30 10.87 -4.01
CA LEU A 6 8.80 10.64 -2.67
C LEU A 6 9.45 11.59 -1.67
N GLN A 7 10.77 11.77 -1.73
CA GLN A 7 11.50 12.67 -0.85
C GLN A 7 11.14 14.14 -1.07
N VAL A 8 10.93 14.55 -2.30
CA VAL A 8 10.49 15.93 -2.62
C VAL A 8 9.13 16.21 -1.99
N VAL A 9 8.18 15.29 -2.11
CA VAL A 9 6.86 15.43 -1.49
C VAL A 9 6.96 15.39 0.03
N GLN A 10 7.77 14.49 0.59
CA GLN A 10 8.00 14.42 2.05
C GLN A 10 8.51 15.75 2.61
N LYS A 11 9.49 16.35 1.96
CA LYS A 11 10.04 17.65 2.36
C LYS A 11 8.98 18.76 2.28
N ALA A 12 8.20 18.77 1.21
CA ALA A 12 7.11 19.74 1.04
C ALA A 12 6.06 19.64 2.15
N VAL A 13 5.69 18.43 2.54
CA VAL A 13 4.74 18.18 3.64
C VAL A 13 5.29 18.67 4.98
N VAL A 14 6.55 18.37 5.29
CA VAL A 14 7.20 18.83 6.53
C VAL A 14 7.26 20.35 6.58
N THR A 15 7.67 21.01 5.49
CA THR A 15 7.75 22.47 5.41
C THR A 15 6.36 23.11 5.53
N PHE A 16 5.35 22.53 4.89
CA PHE A 16 3.97 22.99 5.00
C PHE A 16 3.48 22.93 6.45
N LYS A 17 3.70 21.81 7.13
CA LYS A 17 3.33 21.62 8.54
C LYS A 17 3.98 22.68 9.44
N GLU A 18 5.27 22.92 9.26
CA GLU A 18 6.02 23.92 10.04
C GLU A 18 5.50 25.34 9.85
N GLN A 19 5.08 25.68 8.63
CA GLN A 19 4.59 27.02 8.27
C GLN A 19 3.09 27.23 8.47
N ASN A 20 2.34 26.18 8.81
CA ASN A 20 0.88 26.22 8.96
C ASN A 20 0.42 25.64 10.32
N ASP A 21 1.13 25.98 11.39
CA ASP A 21 0.73 25.66 12.77
C ASP A 21 0.47 24.16 13.01
N GLY A 22 1.24 23.29 12.37
CA GLY A 22 1.09 21.85 12.51
C GLY A 22 -0.01 21.22 11.66
N ILE A 23 -0.71 22.01 10.86
CA ILE A 23 -1.73 21.50 9.93
C ILE A 23 -1.05 20.73 8.80
N LEU A 24 -1.66 19.61 8.40
CA LEU A 24 -1.16 18.77 7.31
C LEU A 24 -1.93 19.02 6.01
N PRO A 25 -1.27 18.96 4.85
CA PRO A 25 -1.89 19.17 3.54
C PRO A 25 -2.60 17.90 3.05
N ILE A 26 -3.65 17.50 3.73
CA ILE A 26 -4.38 16.26 3.46
C ILE A 26 -5.84 16.50 3.15
N LYS A 27 -6.43 15.57 2.39
CA LYS A 27 -7.87 15.39 2.30
C LYS A 27 -8.29 14.37 3.35
N THR A 28 -9.37 14.63 4.07
CA THR A 28 -9.94 13.64 4.99
C THR A 28 -10.94 12.76 4.26
N ARG A 29 -10.91 11.46 4.57
CA ARG A 29 -11.87 10.48 4.08
C ARG A 29 -12.72 9.95 5.22
N ASP A 30 -13.72 9.15 4.87
CA ASP A 30 -14.58 8.46 5.82
C ASP A 30 -13.75 7.67 6.86
N MET A 31 -14.23 7.65 8.12
CA MET A 31 -13.54 6.95 9.21
C MET A 31 -13.40 5.45 8.98
N SER A 32 -14.24 4.85 8.15
CA SER A 32 -14.16 3.44 7.76
C SER A 32 -13.05 3.15 6.75
N THR A 33 -12.44 4.18 6.16
CA THR A 33 -11.33 4.01 5.22
C THR A 33 -10.12 3.41 5.94
N PRO A 34 -9.45 2.40 5.37
CA PRO A 34 -8.22 1.85 5.94
C PRO A 34 -7.18 2.93 6.23
N ILE A 35 -6.46 2.79 7.34
CA ILE A 35 -5.56 3.84 7.86
C ILE A 35 -4.49 4.28 6.84
N TYR A 36 -3.97 3.38 6.02
CA TYR A 36 -3.00 3.67 4.98
C TYR A 36 -3.59 4.31 3.71
N GLN A 37 -4.90 4.51 3.63
CA GLN A 37 -5.59 5.20 2.53
C GLN A 37 -6.38 6.43 3.03
N LYS A 38 -6.36 6.67 4.35
CA LYS A 38 -7.25 7.62 5.01
C LYS A 38 -6.86 9.08 4.76
N TYR A 39 -5.58 9.36 4.61
CA TYR A 39 -5.03 10.70 4.51
C TYR A 39 -4.28 10.93 3.20
N PRO A 40 -4.98 11.00 2.05
CA PRO A 40 -4.34 11.35 0.80
C PRO A 40 -3.84 12.80 0.85
N ILE A 41 -2.68 13.04 0.23
CA ILE A 41 -2.11 14.38 0.14
C ILE A 41 -2.97 15.21 -0.80
N ASP A 42 -3.30 16.42 -0.36
CA ASP A 42 -3.94 17.43 -1.19
C ASP A 42 -2.88 18.31 -1.85
N PHE A 43 -2.51 17.96 -3.08
CA PHE A 43 -1.51 18.71 -3.82
C PHE A 43 -1.90 20.15 -4.10
N GLN A 44 -3.18 20.48 -4.10
CA GLN A 44 -3.63 21.87 -4.27
C GLN A 44 -3.21 22.77 -3.10
N GLN A 45 -2.98 22.20 -1.91
CA GLN A 45 -2.51 22.94 -0.76
C GLN A 45 -1.00 23.21 -0.78
N ILE A 46 -0.22 22.38 -1.44
CA ILE A 46 1.26 22.47 -1.44
C ILE A 46 1.85 22.95 -2.75
N ALA A 47 1.13 22.88 -3.86
CA ALA A 47 1.57 23.45 -5.13
C ALA A 47 0.90 24.83 -5.36
N PRO A 48 1.58 25.80 -5.97
CA PRO A 48 2.98 25.77 -6.41
C PRO A 48 4.00 26.20 -5.35
N ARG A 49 3.57 26.53 -4.14
CA ARG A 49 4.40 27.20 -3.13
C ARG A 49 5.51 26.30 -2.56
N TYR A 50 5.20 25.03 -2.28
CA TYR A 50 6.11 24.07 -1.62
C TYR A 50 6.72 23.08 -2.59
N ILE A 51 5.97 22.74 -3.63
CA ILE A 51 6.44 22.01 -4.82
C ILE A 51 5.86 22.72 -6.06
N GLN A 52 6.49 22.56 -7.19
CA GLN A 52 6.03 23.20 -8.41
C GLN A 52 4.68 22.65 -8.87
N GLU A 53 4.55 21.36 -8.89
CA GLU A 53 3.34 20.62 -9.29
C GLU A 53 3.32 19.22 -8.66
N ALA A 54 2.19 18.54 -8.73
CA ALA A 54 2.10 17.14 -8.32
C ALA A 54 3.03 16.29 -9.18
N PRO A 55 3.70 15.27 -8.59
CA PRO A 55 4.59 14.38 -9.34
C PRO A 55 3.89 13.74 -10.54
N GLY A 56 4.61 13.54 -11.64
CA GLY A 56 4.06 12.97 -12.88
C GLY A 56 3.52 11.53 -12.71
N ASN A 57 4.00 10.80 -11.71
CA ASN A 57 3.50 9.47 -11.36
C ASN A 57 2.29 9.49 -10.41
N ALA A 58 1.90 10.66 -9.90
CA ALA A 58 0.72 10.81 -9.06
C ALA A 58 -0.58 10.63 -9.86
N TYR A 59 -1.60 10.09 -9.22
CA TYR A 59 -2.92 9.89 -9.83
C TYR A 59 -3.50 11.19 -10.37
N GLU A 60 -3.33 12.29 -9.65
CA GLU A 60 -3.77 13.63 -10.06
C GLU A 60 -3.11 14.13 -11.35
N SER A 61 -1.93 13.61 -11.65
CA SER A 61 -1.17 13.92 -12.89
C SER A 61 -1.34 12.85 -13.98
N GLY A 62 -2.29 11.92 -13.81
CA GLY A 62 -2.51 10.82 -14.74
C GLY A 62 -1.65 9.58 -14.49
N GLY A 63 -0.89 9.56 -13.41
CA GLY A 63 -0.13 8.40 -12.96
C GLY A 63 -0.97 7.38 -12.21
N VAL A 64 -0.32 6.38 -11.63
CA VAL A 64 -0.99 5.25 -10.96
C VAL A 64 -0.83 5.26 -9.44
N TYR A 65 -0.09 6.22 -8.89
CA TYR A 65 0.18 6.29 -7.46
C TYR A 65 -0.66 7.36 -6.76
N GLN A 66 -1.25 6.97 -5.65
CA GLN A 66 -1.80 7.91 -4.70
C GLN A 66 -0.78 8.17 -3.60
N TYR A 67 -0.47 9.44 -3.37
CA TYR A 67 0.39 9.86 -2.26
C TYR A 67 -0.47 10.03 -1.02
N VAL A 68 -0.09 9.34 0.05
CA VAL A 68 -0.82 9.36 1.32
C VAL A 68 0.13 9.64 2.47
N LEU A 69 -0.41 10.14 3.59
CA LEU A 69 0.32 10.24 4.85
C LEU A 69 -0.10 9.11 5.79
N ILE A 70 0.89 8.54 6.46
CA ILE A 70 0.72 7.66 7.62
C ILE A 70 1.37 8.31 8.83
N ASP A 71 1.08 7.78 10.03
CA ASP A 71 1.63 8.28 11.31
C ASP A 71 1.43 9.79 11.51
N VAL A 72 0.27 10.28 11.12
CA VAL A 72 -0.04 11.72 11.05
C VAL A 72 0.07 12.44 12.40
N GLU A 73 -0.08 11.73 13.51
CA GLU A 73 -0.03 12.30 14.87
C GLU A 73 1.39 12.34 15.44
N THR A 74 2.29 11.51 14.97
CA THR A 74 3.64 11.36 15.51
C THR A 74 4.72 11.83 14.54
N ASN A 75 4.84 11.16 13.40
CA ASN A 75 5.83 11.45 12.36
C ASN A 75 5.20 11.30 10.98
N PRO A 76 4.51 12.33 10.47
CA PRO A 76 3.83 12.25 9.18
C PRO A 76 4.77 11.81 8.07
N THR A 77 4.51 10.63 7.52
CA THR A 77 5.37 9.99 6.52
C THR A 77 4.60 9.77 5.23
N VAL A 78 5.17 10.22 4.12
CA VAL A 78 4.61 10.05 2.78
C VAL A 78 4.83 8.61 2.32
N LYS A 79 3.74 7.97 1.89
CA LYS A 79 3.75 6.64 1.27
C LYS A 79 3.02 6.68 -0.07
N LEU A 80 3.36 5.75 -0.94
CA LEU A 80 2.69 5.57 -2.22
C LEU A 80 1.80 4.34 -2.20
N ILE A 81 0.60 4.49 -2.72
CA ILE A 81 -0.33 3.39 -2.95
C ILE A 81 -0.55 3.28 -4.44
N ASP A 82 -0.27 2.11 -5.01
CA ASP A 82 -0.68 1.81 -6.38
C ASP A 82 -2.19 1.61 -6.40
N VAL A 83 -2.90 2.50 -7.08
CA VAL A 83 -4.37 2.45 -7.13
C VAL A 83 -4.90 1.17 -7.77
N ARG A 84 -4.14 0.57 -8.68
CA ARG A 84 -4.49 -0.71 -9.31
C ARG A 84 -4.44 -1.86 -8.31
N MET A 85 -3.43 -1.85 -7.44
CA MET A 85 -3.31 -2.81 -6.34
C MET A 85 -4.46 -2.66 -5.34
N ALA A 86 -4.79 -1.42 -4.98
CA ALA A 86 -5.92 -1.12 -4.10
C ALA A 86 -7.25 -1.63 -4.66
N GLU A 87 -7.49 -1.46 -5.95
CA GLU A 87 -8.68 -1.97 -6.64
C GLU A 87 -8.74 -3.50 -6.64
N GLN A 88 -7.61 -4.17 -6.87
CA GLN A 88 -7.52 -5.64 -6.84
C GLN A 88 -7.79 -6.19 -5.42
N ILE A 89 -7.26 -5.55 -4.39
CA ILE A 89 -7.52 -5.91 -2.99
C ILE A 89 -9.01 -5.73 -2.67
N GLN A 90 -9.61 -4.65 -3.12
CA GLN A 90 -11.02 -4.36 -2.90
C GLN A 90 -11.92 -5.41 -3.56
N GLU A 91 -11.64 -5.77 -4.82
CA GLU A 91 -12.36 -6.81 -5.55
C GLU A 91 -12.26 -8.17 -4.86
N LEU A 92 -11.04 -8.57 -4.48
CA LEU A 92 -10.80 -9.82 -3.78
C LEU A 92 -11.49 -9.85 -2.41
N SER A 93 -11.42 -8.75 -1.66
CA SER A 93 -12.09 -8.62 -0.36
C SER A 93 -13.62 -8.76 -0.47
N LEU A 94 -14.20 -8.20 -1.54
CA LEU A 94 -15.64 -8.35 -1.81
C LEU A 94 -16.00 -9.80 -2.13
N LYS A 95 -15.25 -10.47 -3.00
CA LYS A 95 -15.46 -11.89 -3.36
C LYS A 95 -15.32 -12.81 -2.13
N LEU A 96 -14.34 -12.53 -1.27
CA LEU A 96 -14.16 -13.25 -0.01
C LEU A 96 -15.36 -13.08 0.93
N ARG A 97 -15.87 -11.86 1.06
CA ARG A 97 -17.04 -11.59 1.89
C ARG A 97 -18.25 -12.36 1.39
N MET A 98 -18.51 -12.33 0.10
CA MET A 98 -19.63 -13.08 -0.52
C MET A 98 -19.47 -14.58 -0.29
N TYR A 99 -18.27 -15.12 -0.45
CA TYR A 99 -18.00 -16.54 -0.21
C TYR A 99 -18.22 -16.92 1.26
N ARG A 100 -17.74 -16.10 2.20
CA ARG A 100 -17.94 -16.32 3.65
C ARG A 100 -19.39 -16.25 4.07
N ASP A 101 -20.18 -15.35 3.47
CA ASP A 101 -21.61 -15.26 3.74
C ASP A 101 -22.35 -16.53 3.29
N GLU A 102 -21.91 -17.16 2.22
CA GLU A 102 -22.49 -18.41 1.70
C GLU A 102 -21.97 -19.66 2.41
N HIS A 103 -20.67 -19.74 2.70
CA HIS A 103 -19.99 -20.95 3.18
C HIS A 103 -19.55 -20.90 4.65
N GLN A 104 -19.64 -19.74 5.31
CA GLN A 104 -19.26 -19.49 6.71
C GLN A 104 -17.74 -19.47 6.98
N TYR A 105 -16.89 -19.74 5.99
CA TYR A 105 -15.43 -19.73 6.08
C TYR A 105 -14.81 -19.29 4.73
N PRO A 106 -13.59 -18.75 4.74
CA PRO A 106 -12.85 -18.44 3.51
C PRO A 106 -12.42 -19.73 2.77
N PRO A 107 -12.21 -19.69 1.46
CA PRO A 107 -11.73 -20.84 0.70
C PRO A 107 -10.21 -21.02 0.88
N PHE A 108 -9.81 -21.52 2.05
CA PHE A 108 -8.42 -21.83 2.36
C PHE A 108 -7.87 -22.93 1.46
N LYS A 109 -6.62 -22.79 1.03
CA LYS A 109 -5.91 -23.84 0.30
C LYS A 109 -4.83 -24.49 1.16
N LYS A 110 -3.95 -23.70 1.75
CA LYS A 110 -2.92 -24.19 2.67
C LYS A 110 -2.45 -23.08 3.62
N VAL A 111 -1.85 -23.50 4.74
CA VAL A 111 -1.12 -22.62 5.65
C VAL A 111 0.26 -22.32 5.03
N ILE A 112 0.61 -21.04 4.92
CA ILE A 112 1.92 -20.59 4.42
C ILE A 112 2.88 -20.40 5.59
N SER A 113 2.42 -19.71 6.62
CA SER A 113 3.13 -19.48 7.87
C SER A 113 2.12 -19.25 8.99
N ASP A 114 2.58 -19.01 10.21
CA ASP A 114 1.69 -18.74 11.33
C ASP A 114 0.78 -17.54 11.04
N GLY A 115 -0.53 -17.79 11.07
CA GLY A 115 -1.56 -16.79 10.80
C GLY A 115 -1.66 -16.31 9.34
N VAL A 116 -0.96 -16.95 8.39
CA VAL A 116 -0.98 -16.59 6.96
C VAL A 116 -1.39 -17.79 6.11
N TYR A 117 -2.39 -17.57 5.25
CA TYR A 117 -3.01 -18.63 4.47
C TYR A 117 -3.06 -18.31 2.99
N GLU A 118 -2.82 -19.33 2.16
CA GLU A 118 -3.10 -19.30 0.72
C GLU A 118 -4.58 -19.54 0.47
N LEU A 119 -5.13 -18.83 -0.53
CA LEU A 119 -6.52 -18.97 -0.96
C LEU A 119 -6.65 -19.90 -2.15
N ASP A 120 -7.79 -20.60 -2.22
CA ASP A 120 -8.24 -21.25 -3.44
C ASP A 120 -9.00 -20.23 -4.31
N PHE A 121 -8.29 -19.55 -5.20
CA PHE A 121 -8.85 -18.50 -6.04
C PHE A 121 -9.90 -19.01 -7.04
N LYS A 122 -9.84 -20.28 -7.44
CA LYS A 122 -10.85 -20.87 -8.33
C LYS A 122 -12.23 -20.87 -7.67
N LYS A 123 -12.29 -21.16 -6.38
CA LYS A 123 -13.54 -21.10 -5.61
C LYS A 123 -14.11 -19.69 -5.52
N LEU A 124 -13.28 -18.67 -5.69
CA LEU A 124 -13.69 -17.27 -5.74
C LEU A 124 -14.06 -16.80 -7.16
N GLY A 125 -14.00 -17.68 -8.14
CA GLY A 125 -14.38 -17.38 -9.54
C GLY A 125 -13.23 -16.83 -10.40
N TYR A 126 -11.98 -16.85 -9.93
CA TYR A 126 -10.83 -16.48 -10.75
C TYR A 126 -10.44 -17.61 -11.70
N LYS A 127 -10.21 -17.27 -12.96
CA LYS A 127 -9.64 -18.21 -13.96
C LYS A 127 -8.16 -18.42 -13.71
N ASP A 128 -7.44 -17.34 -13.46
CA ASP A 128 -6.01 -17.32 -13.15
C ASP A 128 -5.81 -16.76 -11.76
N VAL A 129 -4.71 -17.16 -11.10
CA VAL A 129 -4.34 -16.64 -9.79
C VAL A 129 -4.06 -15.14 -9.90
N PRO A 130 -4.81 -14.28 -9.18
CA PRO A 130 -4.57 -12.85 -9.24
C PRO A 130 -3.21 -12.51 -8.62
N GLN A 131 -2.48 -11.60 -9.27
CA GLN A 131 -1.19 -11.13 -8.83
C GLN A 131 -1.09 -9.62 -9.05
N VAL A 132 -0.26 -8.98 -8.24
CA VAL A 132 0.15 -7.59 -8.47
C VAL A 132 1.62 -7.56 -8.88
N THR A 133 1.99 -6.56 -9.67
CA THR A 133 3.40 -6.38 -10.04
C THR A 133 4.13 -5.65 -8.93
N SER A 134 5.20 -6.24 -8.42
CA SER A 134 6.06 -5.57 -7.44
C SER A 134 6.67 -4.29 -8.03
N PRO A 135 6.56 -3.15 -7.33
CA PRO A 135 7.24 -1.93 -7.72
C PRO A 135 8.77 -2.02 -7.54
N TYR A 136 9.26 -2.99 -6.79
CA TYR A 136 10.68 -3.19 -6.50
C TYR A 136 11.37 -4.14 -7.47
N SER A 137 10.78 -5.30 -7.71
CA SER A 137 11.39 -6.37 -8.52
C SER A 137 10.76 -6.54 -9.91
N GLY A 138 9.57 -5.99 -10.14
CA GLY A 138 8.77 -6.25 -11.34
C GLY A 138 8.14 -7.65 -11.39
N LYS A 139 8.34 -8.47 -10.35
CA LYS A 139 7.77 -9.82 -10.26
C LYS A 139 6.29 -9.77 -9.88
N GLY A 140 5.54 -10.81 -10.24
CA GLY A 140 4.18 -11.01 -9.79
C GLY A 140 4.15 -11.45 -8.32
N LEU A 141 3.40 -10.71 -7.50
CA LEU A 141 3.23 -11.00 -6.08
C LEU A 141 1.82 -11.56 -5.84
N PRO A 142 1.67 -12.68 -5.11
CA PRO A 142 0.38 -13.25 -4.79
C PRO A 142 -0.30 -12.52 -3.64
N PHE A 143 -1.61 -12.73 -3.52
CA PHE A 143 -2.39 -12.33 -2.35
C PHE A 143 -2.47 -13.47 -1.35
N VAL A 144 -2.45 -13.11 -0.07
CA VAL A 144 -2.65 -14.01 1.07
C VAL A 144 -3.65 -13.41 2.04
N ILE A 145 -4.17 -14.21 2.95
CA ILE A 145 -5.04 -13.73 4.02
C ILE A 145 -4.51 -14.13 5.39
N ASN A 146 -4.89 -13.36 6.41
CA ASN A 146 -4.67 -13.72 7.80
C ASN A 146 -5.88 -14.47 8.40
N GLU A 147 -5.81 -14.78 9.68
CA GLU A 147 -6.89 -15.45 10.43
C GLU A 147 -8.20 -14.65 10.44
N LYS A 148 -8.13 -13.34 10.37
CA LYS A 148 -9.30 -12.44 10.32
C LYS A 148 -9.92 -12.34 8.93
N GLY A 149 -9.31 -12.95 7.91
CA GLY A 149 -9.73 -12.84 6.51
C GLY A 149 -9.34 -11.53 5.84
N GLU A 150 -8.41 -10.78 6.42
CA GLU A 150 -7.85 -9.58 5.81
C GLU A 150 -6.87 -9.97 4.70
N VAL A 151 -6.95 -9.25 3.57
CA VAL A 151 -6.14 -9.50 2.38
C VAL A 151 -4.83 -8.73 2.43
N PHE A 152 -3.73 -9.39 2.14
CA PHE A 152 -2.40 -8.79 2.04
C PHE A 152 -1.72 -9.21 0.73
N VAL A 153 -0.80 -8.36 0.28
CA VAL A 153 0.15 -8.73 -0.79
C VAL A 153 1.35 -9.41 -0.15
N ASP A 154 1.75 -10.54 -0.69
CA ASP A 154 2.89 -11.30 -0.19
C ASP A 154 4.21 -10.81 -0.81
N TYR A 155 4.96 -10.02 -0.05
CA TYR A 155 6.24 -9.45 -0.45
C TYR A 155 7.46 -10.33 -0.10
N ARG A 156 7.27 -11.57 0.36
CA ARG A 156 8.40 -12.41 0.80
C ARG A 156 9.46 -12.63 -0.29
N ILE A 157 9.06 -12.70 -1.55
CA ILE A 157 10.01 -12.83 -2.67
C ILE A 157 10.91 -11.61 -2.75
N ASP A 158 10.34 -10.41 -2.63
CA ASP A 158 11.10 -9.16 -2.67
C ASP A 158 12.02 -9.01 -1.46
N LEU A 159 11.52 -9.34 -0.27
CA LEU A 159 12.32 -9.32 0.96
C LEU A 159 13.50 -10.29 0.87
N TYR A 160 13.26 -11.50 0.38
CA TYR A 160 14.31 -12.49 0.18
C TYR A 160 15.37 -11.99 -0.80
N ASP A 161 14.97 -11.41 -1.92
CA ASP A 161 15.88 -10.85 -2.91
C ASP A 161 16.69 -9.67 -2.33
N ALA A 162 16.04 -8.80 -1.53
CA ALA A 162 16.70 -7.69 -0.87
C ALA A 162 17.74 -8.17 0.15
N LEU A 163 17.37 -9.13 1.00
CA LEU A 163 18.28 -9.72 1.98
C LEU A 163 19.49 -10.39 1.29
N LYS A 164 19.25 -11.12 0.22
CA LYS A 164 20.31 -11.78 -0.52
C LYS A 164 21.29 -10.81 -1.19
N LYS A 165 20.78 -9.70 -1.74
CA LYS A 165 21.61 -8.64 -2.34
C LYS A 165 22.46 -7.89 -1.31
N ASN A 166 21.97 -7.79 -0.07
CA ASN A 166 22.57 -7.03 1.01
C ASN A 166 23.05 -7.95 2.14
N GLU A 167 23.45 -9.17 1.81
CA GLU A 167 23.90 -10.17 2.78
C GLU A 167 25.02 -9.61 3.67
N GLY A 168 24.78 -9.62 5.01
CA GLY A 168 25.69 -9.07 6.00
C GLY A 168 25.53 -7.57 6.31
N GLN A 169 24.62 -6.86 5.66
CA GLN A 169 24.34 -5.43 5.93
C GLN A 169 23.22 -5.18 6.96
N PHE A 170 22.37 -6.18 7.21
CA PHE A 170 21.25 -6.07 8.14
C PHE A 170 21.45 -6.92 9.37
N THR A 171 20.94 -6.43 10.50
CA THR A 171 20.88 -7.14 11.77
C THR A 171 19.48 -7.70 12.01
N GLU A 172 19.37 -8.83 12.70
CA GLU A 172 18.07 -9.40 13.07
C GLU A 172 17.23 -8.42 13.86
N GLY A 173 16.01 -8.15 13.38
CA GLY A 173 15.08 -7.17 13.99
C GLY A 173 15.19 -5.75 13.45
N GLU A 174 16.05 -5.51 12.46
CA GLU A 174 16.12 -4.23 11.74
C GLU A 174 15.00 -4.15 10.69
N ASP A 175 14.33 -3.00 10.59
CA ASP A 175 13.33 -2.72 9.55
C ASP A 175 14.04 -2.40 8.23
N ILE A 176 13.68 -3.12 7.15
CA ILE A 176 14.32 -3.03 5.84
C ILE A 176 13.35 -2.66 4.72
#